data_d37bce412e8b7809805ae64501887d0a
#
_entry.id   d37bce412e8b7809805ae64501887d0a
#
_cell.length_a   1.000
_cell.length_b   1.000
_cell.length_c   1.000
_cell.angle_alpha   90.00
_cell.angle_beta   90.00
_cell.angle_gamma   90.00
#
_symmetry.space_group_name_H-M   'P 1'
#
loop_
_entity.id
_entity.type
_entity.pdbx_description
1 polymer ?
#
loop_
_entity_poly.entity_id
_entity_poly.type
_entity_poly.pdbx_seq_one_letter_code
_entity_poly.pdbx_strand_id
1 'polypeptide(L)'
;VQDIVEFARSEGILCQGRGSAANSAVCYCLFITEVDPARMHLLFERFISKERDEPPDIDVDFEHERREEVIQYIYKRYGRDHAALAATLVTYRPKSAIRDVGKALGFDSEVLGLLAKNIAWWDKKDCLSDHFSQVGINPQTEKAKHLSAFVSEILGFPRHLSQHVGGFVISSNPINQIVPIENAAMENRTVIQWDKEDLEALGLLKIDILALGMLTAIKKTLALCANSKDSEIASIQDIPAEDASTYEMLQRGDSVGVFQVESRAQMAMLPRLKPKCFYDLVIEVAIVRPGPIQGDMVHPYLRRRQGLETPNYPNPEIKHVLERTLGVPIFQEQVIELAMVAAGFSGGEADQLRRAMAAWKKRGGLESFRDKLVNGMKIRGHDEEFAERVFNQIKGFGEYGFPESHAASFALLVYISAWLKCHRTLEFYCGLLNSLPMGFYSVSQIVQDAKRHDVVVLPVDAMNSDWDHSIELLDEDENEHSKYGLRLGLRIVKGLHKKSADKITSSRDSSITNVFELNLKASLNEEQLGTLARAGALNSFSENRHQAYWEIKALG
;
A
#
# COMPACT_ATOMS: atom_id res chain seq x y z
N VAL A 1 -20.88 -2.82 -8.64
CA VAL A 1 -19.91 -2.37 -7.59
C VAL A 1 -20.63 -2.21 -6.26
N GLN A 2 -21.74 -1.47 -6.22
CA GLN A 2 -22.54 -1.31 -4.99
C GLN A 2 -22.87 -2.64 -4.34
N ASP A 3 -23.39 -3.60 -5.08
CA ASP A 3 -23.74 -4.95 -4.64
C ASP A 3 -22.57 -5.69 -3.94
N ILE A 4 -21.35 -5.52 -4.48
CA ILE A 4 -20.13 -6.09 -3.90
C ILE A 4 -19.75 -5.40 -2.59
N VAL A 5 -19.85 -4.07 -2.55
CA VAL A 5 -19.56 -3.27 -1.35
C VAL A 5 -20.59 -3.53 -0.26
N GLU A 6 -21.88 -3.63 -0.62
CA GLU A 6 -22.98 -3.94 0.29
C GLU A 6 -22.79 -5.34 0.93
N PHE A 7 -22.43 -6.34 0.12
CA PHE A 7 -22.05 -7.67 0.64
C PHE A 7 -20.90 -7.56 1.65
N ALA A 8 -19.79 -6.89 1.28
CA ALA A 8 -18.66 -6.77 2.19
C ALA A 8 -19.05 -6.12 3.53
N ARG A 9 -19.84 -5.05 3.49
CA ARG A 9 -20.32 -4.35 4.70
C ARG A 9 -21.26 -5.21 5.53
N SER A 10 -22.16 -5.98 4.90
CA SER A 10 -23.08 -6.89 5.61
C SER A 10 -22.34 -8.01 6.35
N GLU A 11 -21.21 -8.46 5.80
CA GLU A 11 -20.31 -9.43 6.44
C GLU A 11 -19.33 -8.76 7.43
N GLY A 12 -19.42 -7.44 7.63
CA GLY A 12 -18.52 -6.67 8.50
C GLY A 12 -17.08 -6.58 7.97
N ILE A 13 -16.87 -6.71 6.66
CA ILE A 13 -15.58 -6.53 6.00
C ILE A 13 -15.37 -5.04 5.73
N LEU A 14 -14.29 -4.46 6.24
CA LEU A 14 -13.95 -3.07 5.94
C LEU A 14 -13.56 -2.93 4.46
N CYS A 15 -14.11 -1.92 3.82
CA CYS A 15 -13.80 -1.59 2.44
C CYS A 15 -13.87 -0.08 2.19
N GLN A 16 -13.16 0.39 1.16
CA GLN A 16 -13.10 1.79 0.79
C GLN A 16 -12.89 1.97 -0.71
N GLY A 17 -13.76 2.72 -1.36
CA GLY A 17 -13.55 3.16 -2.74
C GLY A 17 -12.46 4.22 -2.83
N ARG A 18 -11.58 4.09 -3.82
CA ARG A 18 -10.48 5.03 -4.06
C ARG A 18 -10.39 5.46 -5.53
N GLY A 19 -9.41 6.30 -5.84
CA GLY A 19 -9.17 6.75 -7.20
C GLY A 19 -10.39 7.49 -7.78
N SER A 20 -10.87 7.06 -8.94
CA SER A 20 -12.03 7.67 -9.61
C SER A 20 -13.32 7.52 -8.80
N ALA A 21 -13.50 6.42 -8.07
CA ALA A 21 -14.66 6.24 -7.20
C ALA A 21 -14.74 7.32 -6.10
N ALA A 22 -13.60 7.70 -5.52
CA ALA A 22 -13.54 8.73 -4.49
C ALA A 22 -13.82 10.16 -5.02
N ASN A 23 -13.81 10.35 -6.35
CA ASN A 23 -14.17 11.63 -7.00
C ASN A 23 -15.64 11.68 -7.46
N SER A 24 -16.49 10.78 -7.00
CA SER A 24 -17.87 10.66 -7.47
C SER A 24 -18.87 10.81 -6.35
N ALA A 25 -19.71 11.86 -6.42
CA ALA A 25 -20.85 12.03 -5.52
C ALA A 25 -21.84 10.85 -5.60
N VAL A 26 -21.97 10.23 -6.77
CA VAL A 26 -22.80 9.03 -6.94
C VAL A 26 -22.22 7.85 -6.15
N CYS A 27 -20.89 7.64 -6.22
CA CYS A 27 -20.22 6.59 -5.42
C CYS A 27 -20.34 6.86 -3.92
N TYR A 28 -20.32 8.12 -3.50
CA TYR A 28 -20.56 8.50 -2.10
C TYR A 28 -22.00 8.17 -1.68
N CYS A 29 -23.01 8.60 -2.44
CA CYS A 29 -24.42 8.29 -2.16
C CYS A 29 -24.74 6.78 -2.18
N LEU A 30 -23.98 5.99 -2.93
CA LEU A 30 -24.07 4.53 -2.98
C LEU A 30 -23.18 3.83 -1.94
N PHE A 31 -22.57 4.59 -1.04
CA PHE A 31 -21.65 4.09 0.00
C PHE A 31 -20.46 3.29 -0.54
N ILE A 32 -20.02 3.55 -1.77
CA ILE A 32 -18.83 2.94 -2.36
C ILE A 32 -17.57 3.61 -1.84
N THR A 33 -17.62 4.91 -1.56
CA THR A 33 -16.52 5.70 -0.99
C THR A 33 -16.96 6.47 0.24
N GLU A 34 -16.01 6.71 1.16
CA GLU A 34 -16.23 7.53 2.37
C GLU A 34 -15.83 9.00 2.15
N VAL A 35 -15.33 9.37 0.95
CA VAL A 35 -14.91 10.75 0.66
C VAL A 35 -16.16 11.61 0.41
N ASP A 36 -16.42 12.50 1.37
CA ASP A 36 -17.59 13.40 1.33
C ASP A 36 -17.38 14.51 0.29
N PRO A 37 -18.22 14.56 -0.75
CA PRO A 37 -18.14 15.58 -1.81
C PRO A 37 -18.36 17.01 -1.30
N ALA A 38 -19.02 17.19 -0.15
CA ALA A 38 -19.23 18.51 0.45
C ALA A 38 -17.97 19.07 1.13
N ARG A 39 -17.02 18.20 1.51
CA ARG A 39 -15.77 18.58 2.16
C ARG A 39 -14.59 18.67 1.19
N MET A 40 -14.74 18.12 -0.01
CA MET A 40 -13.69 18.06 -1.02
C MET A 40 -14.14 18.79 -2.29
N HIS A 41 -13.19 19.43 -2.96
CA HIS A 41 -13.43 20.01 -4.28
C HIS A 41 -13.35 18.91 -5.34
N LEU A 42 -14.52 18.36 -5.71
CA LEU A 42 -14.60 17.28 -6.69
C LEU A 42 -14.76 17.86 -8.11
N LEU A 43 -13.89 17.45 -9.01
CA LEU A 43 -13.98 17.80 -10.42
C LEU A 43 -14.66 16.64 -11.18
N PHE A 44 -15.93 16.85 -11.56
CA PHE A 44 -16.77 15.83 -12.21
C PHE A 44 -16.18 15.36 -13.56
N GLU A 45 -15.59 16.25 -14.31
CA GLU A 45 -14.96 16.00 -15.63
C GLU A 45 -13.84 14.96 -15.57
N ARG A 46 -13.24 14.77 -14.39
CA ARG A 46 -12.26 13.72 -14.17
C ARG A 46 -12.89 12.33 -14.10
N PHE A 47 -14.12 12.23 -13.62
CA PHE A 47 -14.83 10.94 -13.49
C PHE A 47 -15.51 10.56 -14.82
N ILE A 48 -16.29 11.46 -15.39
CA ILE A 48 -16.98 11.31 -16.68
C ILE A 48 -16.92 12.63 -17.44
N SER A 49 -16.51 12.58 -18.71
CA SER A 49 -16.66 13.70 -19.66
C SER A 49 -17.33 13.21 -20.94
N LYS A 50 -17.95 14.11 -21.70
CA LYS A 50 -18.60 13.77 -22.99
C LYS A 50 -17.62 13.24 -24.03
N GLU A 51 -16.38 13.66 -23.93
CA GLU A 51 -15.27 13.29 -24.81
C GLU A 51 -14.56 12.00 -24.38
N ARG A 52 -14.93 11.46 -23.21
CA ARG A 52 -14.37 10.22 -22.69
C ARG A 52 -15.25 9.04 -23.12
N ASP A 53 -14.77 8.31 -24.11
CA ASP A 53 -15.44 7.10 -24.62
C ASP A 53 -14.99 5.81 -23.88
N GLU A 54 -14.59 5.96 -22.63
CA GLU A 54 -14.13 4.87 -21.78
C GLU A 54 -14.92 4.82 -20.47
N PRO A 55 -15.27 3.63 -19.98
CA PRO A 55 -15.91 3.49 -18.68
C PRO A 55 -14.96 3.95 -17.54
N PRO A 56 -15.51 4.44 -16.41
CA PRO A 56 -14.69 4.83 -15.27
C PRO A 56 -14.00 3.60 -14.65
N ASP A 57 -12.73 3.75 -14.29
CA ASP A 57 -11.98 2.77 -13.51
C ASP A 57 -12.39 2.86 -12.03
N ILE A 58 -12.98 1.80 -11.48
CA ILE A 58 -13.51 1.80 -10.12
C ILE A 58 -12.70 0.83 -9.28
N ASP A 59 -11.90 1.40 -8.37
CA ASP A 59 -11.06 0.68 -7.44
C ASP A 59 -11.73 0.63 -6.05
N VAL A 60 -11.78 -0.55 -5.44
CA VAL A 60 -12.23 -0.74 -4.05
C VAL A 60 -11.20 -1.56 -3.30
N ASP A 61 -10.71 -1.00 -2.20
CA ASP A 61 -9.83 -1.69 -1.26
C ASP A 61 -10.67 -2.44 -0.21
N PHE A 62 -10.30 -3.68 0.07
CA PHE A 62 -10.91 -4.55 1.09
C PHE A 62 -9.86 -4.99 2.11
N GLU A 63 -10.30 -5.43 3.27
CA GLU A 63 -9.43 -6.12 4.22
C GLU A 63 -8.65 -7.23 3.54
N HIS A 64 -7.33 -7.25 3.74
CA HIS A 64 -6.45 -8.23 3.08
C HIS A 64 -6.85 -9.69 3.39
N GLU A 65 -7.12 -10.00 4.66
CA GLU A 65 -7.40 -11.37 5.09
C GLU A 65 -8.76 -11.90 4.59
N ARG A 66 -9.75 -11.02 4.44
CA ARG A 66 -11.12 -11.39 4.07
C ARG A 66 -11.49 -11.07 2.62
N ARG A 67 -10.57 -10.53 1.84
CA ARG A 67 -10.79 -10.21 0.42
C ARG A 67 -11.21 -11.43 -0.40
N GLU A 68 -10.71 -12.63 -0.07
CA GLU A 68 -11.09 -13.85 -0.79
C GLU A 68 -12.58 -14.14 -0.68
N GLU A 69 -13.22 -13.82 0.44
CA GLU A 69 -14.65 -13.97 0.62
C GLU A 69 -15.44 -13.11 -0.40
N VAL A 70 -14.95 -11.88 -0.64
CA VAL A 70 -15.52 -10.97 -1.64
C VAL A 70 -15.34 -11.51 -3.06
N ILE A 71 -14.16 -12.06 -3.38
CA ILE A 71 -13.87 -12.70 -4.67
C ILE A 71 -14.83 -13.87 -4.90
N GLN A 72 -14.99 -14.74 -3.91
CA GLN A 72 -15.89 -15.90 -4.03
C GLN A 72 -17.37 -15.49 -4.09
N TYR A 73 -17.76 -14.38 -3.43
CA TYR A 73 -19.10 -13.79 -3.59
C TYR A 73 -19.37 -13.38 -5.05
N ILE A 74 -18.39 -12.75 -5.72
CA ILE A 74 -18.51 -12.35 -7.13
C ILE A 74 -18.78 -13.57 -8.01
N TYR A 75 -18.01 -14.65 -7.84
CA TYR A 75 -18.23 -15.89 -8.60
C TYR A 75 -19.56 -16.56 -8.27
N LYS A 76 -20.00 -16.54 -7.01
CA LYS A 76 -21.29 -17.08 -6.59
C LYS A 76 -22.45 -16.27 -7.17
N ARG A 77 -22.33 -14.94 -7.18
CA ARG A 77 -23.38 -14.01 -7.60
C ARG A 77 -23.55 -13.95 -9.11
N TYR A 78 -22.45 -13.87 -9.85
CA TYR A 78 -22.48 -13.64 -11.31
C TYR A 78 -22.17 -14.89 -12.13
N GLY A 79 -21.60 -15.92 -11.54
CA GLY A 79 -21.16 -17.14 -12.22
C GLY A 79 -19.77 -17.04 -12.85
N ARG A 80 -19.10 -18.19 -12.98
CA ARG A 80 -17.74 -18.28 -13.55
C ARG A 80 -17.68 -18.03 -15.05
N ASP A 81 -18.81 -18.18 -15.72
CA ASP A 81 -18.93 -17.89 -17.15
C ASP A 81 -19.06 -16.38 -17.43
N HIS A 82 -19.50 -15.60 -16.44
CA HIS A 82 -19.77 -14.16 -16.53
C HIS A 82 -18.80 -13.30 -15.74
N ALA A 83 -17.95 -13.88 -14.90
CA ALA A 83 -16.98 -13.16 -14.09
C ALA A 83 -15.63 -13.86 -14.12
N ALA A 84 -14.55 -13.11 -14.40
CA ALA A 84 -13.19 -13.61 -14.38
C ALA A 84 -12.19 -12.49 -14.07
N LEU A 85 -11.02 -12.86 -13.56
CA LEU A 85 -9.90 -11.93 -13.40
C LEU A 85 -9.28 -11.59 -14.76
N ALA A 86 -8.88 -10.35 -14.92
CA ALA A 86 -8.04 -9.92 -16.05
C ALA A 86 -6.63 -10.52 -15.94
N ALA A 87 -5.94 -10.65 -17.07
CA ALA A 87 -4.53 -10.97 -17.09
C ALA A 87 -3.66 -9.74 -16.82
N THR A 88 -2.40 -10.01 -16.54
CA THR A 88 -1.31 -9.01 -16.52
C THR A 88 -0.15 -9.56 -17.34
N LEU A 89 0.28 -8.82 -18.35
CA LEU A 89 1.45 -9.18 -19.12
C LEU A 89 2.72 -8.92 -18.30
N VAL A 90 3.39 -10.00 -17.89
CA VAL A 90 4.69 -9.92 -17.21
C VAL A 90 5.79 -9.89 -18.26
N THR A 91 6.61 -8.84 -18.25
CA THR A 91 7.75 -8.70 -19.16
C THR A 91 9.07 -9.06 -18.47
N TYR A 92 10.07 -9.42 -19.25
CA TYR A 92 11.40 -9.67 -18.73
C TYR A 92 12.00 -8.42 -18.08
N ARG A 93 12.44 -8.58 -16.82
CA ARG A 93 13.19 -7.60 -16.05
C ARG A 93 14.62 -8.14 -15.82
N PRO A 94 15.62 -7.32 -15.45
CA PRO A 94 17.00 -7.77 -15.34
C PRO A 94 17.19 -9.09 -14.60
N LYS A 95 16.58 -9.22 -13.41
CA LYS A 95 16.71 -10.43 -12.57
C LYS A 95 16.10 -11.70 -13.22
N SER A 96 14.97 -11.57 -13.91
CA SER A 96 14.34 -12.70 -14.62
C SER A 96 15.11 -13.05 -15.88
N ALA A 97 15.51 -12.04 -16.65
CA ALA A 97 16.30 -12.25 -17.88
C ALA A 97 17.62 -12.98 -17.57
N ILE A 98 18.38 -12.54 -16.55
CA ILE A 98 19.63 -13.20 -16.15
C ILE A 98 19.42 -14.66 -15.78
N ARG A 99 18.37 -14.97 -15.00
CA ARG A 99 18.10 -16.34 -14.57
C ARG A 99 17.69 -17.22 -15.72
N ASP A 100 16.79 -16.76 -16.58
CA ASP A 100 16.21 -17.59 -17.65
C ASP A 100 17.21 -17.75 -18.81
N VAL A 101 17.85 -16.68 -19.27
CA VAL A 101 18.90 -16.74 -20.30
C VAL A 101 20.14 -17.47 -19.78
N GLY A 102 20.58 -17.19 -18.56
CA GLY A 102 21.74 -17.83 -17.96
C GLY A 102 21.54 -19.34 -17.80
N LYS A 103 20.33 -19.77 -17.38
CA LYS A 103 19.98 -21.18 -17.32
C LYS A 103 20.00 -21.83 -18.71
N ALA A 104 19.44 -21.17 -19.73
CA ALA A 104 19.47 -21.65 -21.11
C ALA A 104 20.88 -21.79 -21.67
N LEU A 105 21.79 -20.90 -21.28
CA LEU A 105 23.20 -20.96 -21.61
C LEU A 105 24.01 -21.94 -20.73
N GLY A 106 23.37 -22.62 -19.76
CA GLY A 106 24.01 -23.61 -18.89
C GLY A 106 24.95 -23.03 -17.83
N PHE A 107 24.66 -21.82 -17.30
CA PHE A 107 25.33 -21.30 -16.10
C PHE A 107 24.75 -21.97 -14.85
N ASP A 108 25.58 -22.04 -13.81
CA ASP A 108 25.17 -22.54 -12.51
C ASP A 108 24.11 -21.64 -11.86
N SER A 109 23.07 -22.26 -11.25
CA SER A 109 21.94 -21.56 -10.67
C SER A 109 22.31 -20.69 -9.45
N GLU A 110 23.33 -21.08 -8.67
CA GLU A 110 23.78 -20.29 -7.52
C GLU A 110 24.51 -19.04 -7.99
N VAL A 111 25.37 -19.17 -9.00
CA VAL A 111 26.08 -18.05 -9.63
C VAL A 111 25.08 -17.05 -10.24
N LEU A 112 24.07 -17.54 -10.96
CA LEU A 112 22.99 -16.69 -11.50
C LEU A 112 22.19 -16.00 -10.38
N GLY A 113 21.96 -16.71 -9.27
CA GLY A 113 21.29 -16.18 -8.10
C GLY A 113 22.07 -15.02 -7.46
N LEU A 114 23.38 -15.16 -7.32
CA LEU A 114 24.28 -14.13 -6.83
C LEU A 114 24.35 -12.93 -7.78
N LEU A 115 24.51 -13.18 -9.09
CA LEU A 115 24.51 -12.12 -10.10
C LEU A 115 23.20 -11.32 -10.08
N ALA A 116 22.07 -12.00 -10.03
CA ALA A 116 20.75 -11.35 -9.98
C ALA A 116 20.51 -10.56 -8.67
N LYS A 117 21.18 -10.91 -7.56
CA LYS A 117 21.12 -10.13 -6.31
C LYS A 117 21.94 -8.84 -6.39
N ASN A 118 23.10 -8.88 -7.06
CA ASN A 118 24.01 -7.74 -7.15
C ASN A 118 23.51 -6.63 -8.07
N ILE A 119 22.57 -6.92 -8.97
CA ILE A 119 22.01 -5.92 -9.88
C ILE A 119 20.88 -5.16 -9.20
N ALA A 120 21.07 -3.84 -9.12
CA ALA A 120 20.05 -2.92 -8.64
C ALA A 120 19.06 -2.55 -9.76
N TRP A 121 17.84 -2.12 -9.40
CA TRP A 121 16.80 -1.76 -10.37
C TRP A 121 17.12 -0.47 -11.17
N TRP A 122 18.05 0.33 -10.68
CA TRP A 122 18.53 1.56 -11.31
C TRP A 122 19.78 1.37 -12.19
N ASP A 123 20.37 0.17 -12.21
CA ASP A 123 21.53 -0.09 -13.05
C ASP A 123 21.15 0.03 -14.53
N LYS A 124 22.04 0.68 -15.31
CA LYS A 124 21.84 0.82 -16.76
C LYS A 124 21.86 -0.56 -17.42
N LYS A 125 21.19 -0.67 -18.58
CA LYS A 125 21.09 -1.93 -19.34
C LYS A 125 22.43 -2.57 -19.67
N ASP A 126 23.49 -1.77 -19.81
CA ASP A 126 24.82 -2.20 -20.29
C ASP A 126 25.80 -2.55 -19.15
N CYS A 127 25.39 -2.46 -17.87
CA CYS A 127 26.29 -2.68 -16.70
C CYS A 127 26.39 -4.16 -16.28
N LEU A 128 25.79 -5.12 -17.00
CA LEU A 128 25.78 -6.52 -16.57
C LEU A 128 27.20 -7.12 -16.52
N SER A 129 28.06 -6.77 -17.49
CA SER A 129 29.45 -7.22 -17.57
C SER A 129 30.30 -6.80 -16.37
N ASP A 130 29.98 -5.65 -15.76
CA ASP A 130 30.76 -5.09 -14.64
C ASP A 130 30.58 -5.93 -13.36
N HIS A 131 29.47 -6.65 -13.26
CA HIS A 131 29.16 -7.52 -12.12
C HIS A 131 29.67 -8.95 -12.28
N PHE A 132 30.12 -9.36 -13.47
CA PHE A 132 30.54 -10.73 -13.73
C PHE A 132 31.72 -11.16 -12.86
N SER A 133 32.74 -10.32 -12.73
CA SER A 133 33.95 -10.62 -11.94
C SER A 133 33.62 -10.82 -10.45
N GLN A 134 32.56 -10.16 -9.93
CA GLN A 134 32.14 -10.27 -8.53
C GLN A 134 31.56 -11.65 -8.19
N VAL A 135 31.07 -12.39 -9.21
CA VAL A 135 30.47 -13.71 -9.05
C VAL A 135 31.30 -14.83 -9.71
N GLY A 136 32.57 -14.53 -10.07
CA GLY A 136 33.50 -15.50 -10.63
C GLY A 136 33.28 -15.82 -12.12
N ILE A 137 32.50 -15.01 -12.85
CA ILE A 137 32.35 -15.13 -14.30
C ILE A 137 33.44 -14.30 -14.99
N ASN A 138 34.21 -14.95 -15.90
CA ASN A 138 35.13 -14.21 -16.74
C ASN A 138 34.39 -13.49 -17.87
N PRO A 139 34.38 -12.13 -17.90
CA PRO A 139 33.62 -11.35 -18.89
C PRO A 139 34.09 -11.56 -20.35
N GLN A 140 35.31 -12.05 -20.54
CA GLN A 140 35.90 -12.24 -21.87
C GLN A 140 35.50 -13.55 -22.54
N THR A 141 34.85 -14.45 -21.82
CA THR A 141 34.38 -15.71 -22.41
C THR A 141 33.20 -15.46 -23.35
N GLU A 142 33.13 -16.19 -24.46
CA GLU A 142 32.01 -16.09 -25.41
C GLU A 142 30.65 -16.34 -24.71
N LYS A 143 30.62 -17.27 -23.78
CA LYS A 143 29.43 -17.57 -22.97
C LYS A 143 28.97 -16.36 -22.13
N ALA A 144 29.88 -15.61 -21.54
CA ALA A 144 29.56 -14.38 -20.78
C ALA A 144 29.12 -13.24 -21.69
N LYS A 145 29.74 -13.08 -22.86
CA LYS A 145 29.33 -12.11 -23.87
C LYS A 145 27.92 -12.40 -24.39
N HIS A 146 27.61 -13.67 -24.69
CA HIS A 146 26.25 -14.08 -25.08
C HIS A 146 25.24 -13.83 -23.96
N LEU A 147 25.58 -14.08 -22.69
CA LEU A 147 24.69 -13.78 -21.56
C LEU A 147 24.36 -12.30 -21.52
N SER A 148 25.34 -11.41 -21.65
CA SER A 148 25.13 -9.97 -21.63
C SER A 148 24.27 -9.51 -22.82
N ALA A 149 24.58 -9.97 -24.02
CA ALA A 149 23.87 -9.61 -25.25
C ALA A 149 22.40 -10.06 -25.19
N PHE A 150 22.15 -11.34 -24.90
CA PHE A 150 20.78 -11.87 -24.88
C PHE A 150 19.96 -11.32 -23.72
N VAL A 151 20.55 -11.07 -22.54
CA VAL A 151 19.86 -10.40 -21.46
C VAL A 151 19.43 -8.99 -21.87
N SER A 152 20.31 -8.22 -22.52
CA SER A 152 19.97 -6.86 -22.99
C SER A 152 18.88 -6.88 -24.06
N GLU A 153 18.91 -7.85 -24.95
CA GLU A 153 17.94 -7.98 -26.04
C GLU A 153 16.55 -8.39 -25.55
N ILE A 154 16.46 -9.36 -24.61
CA ILE A 154 15.18 -9.89 -24.12
C ILE A 154 14.47 -8.94 -23.12
N LEU A 155 15.16 -7.93 -22.59
CA LEU A 155 14.55 -6.99 -21.66
C LEU A 155 13.34 -6.28 -22.25
N GLY A 156 12.20 -6.36 -21.55
CA GLY A 156 10.93 -5.77 -21.97
C GLY A 156 10.08 -6.69 -22.86
N PHE A 157 10.61 -7.80 -23.37
CA PHE A 157 9.82 -8.79 -24.09
C PHE A 157 8.80 -9.47 -23.16
N PRO A 158 7.66 -9.94 -23.68
CA PRO A 158 6.71 -10.77 -22.94
C PRO A 158 7.39 -12.02 -22.37
N ARG A 159 7.12 -12.30 -21.09
CA ARG A 159 7.60 -13.50 -20.41
C ARG A 159 6.48 -14.51 -20.22
N HIS A 160 5.39 -14.09 -19.61
CA HIS A 160 4.15 -14.88 -19.46
C HIS A 160 2.98 -13.97 -19.09
N LEU A 161 1.77 -14.47 -19.25
CA LEU A 161 0.58 -13.89 -18.62
C LEU A 161 0.48 -14.36 -17.17
N SER A 162 0.06 -13.46 -16.30
CA SER A 162 -0.25 -13.72 -14.90
C SER A 162 -1.64 -13.17 -14.60
N GLN A 163 -2.24 -13.59 -13.50
CA GLN A 163 -3.50 -12.99 -13.05
C GLN A 163 -3.27 -11.55 -12.57
N HIS A 164 -4.18 -10.64 -12.87
CA HIS A 164 -4.22 -9.30 -12.28
C HIS A 164 -4.47 -9.41 -10.76
N VAL A 165 -3.90 -8.49 -9.98
CA VAL A 165 -4.00 -8.54 -8.50
C VAL A 165 -5.43 -8.44 -7.96
N GLY A 166 -6.37 -7.89 -8.73
CA GLY A 166 -7.76 -7.71 -8.29
C GLY A 166 -8.73 -7.31 -9.38
N GLY A 167 -8.27 -7.09 -10.63
CA GLY A 167 -9.13 -6.63 -11.73
C GLY A 167 -10.09 -7.71 -12.19
N PHE A 168 -11.39 -7.52 -11.93
CA PHE A 168 -12.46 -8.36 -12.40
C PHE A 168 -13.14 -7.76 -13.63
N VAL A 169 -13.41 -8.60 -14.61
CA VAL A 169 -14.37 -8.34 -15.69
C VAL A 169 -15.65 -9.05 -15.35
N ILE A 170 -16.77 -8.31 -15.39
CA ILE A 170 -18.12 -8.84 -15.19
C ILE A 170 -18.93 -8.50 -16.44
N SER A 171 -19.47 -9.51 -17.11
CA SER A 171 -20.20 -9.37 -18.38
C SER A 171 -21.63 -9.89 -18.27
N SER A 172 -22.54 -9.26 -19.00
CA SER A 172 -23.92 -9.74 -19.16
C SER A 172 -24.00 -11.01 -20.02
N ASN A 173 -23.08 -11.17 -20.96
CA ASN A 173 -22.94 -12.36 -21.80
C ASN A 173 -21.81 -13.25 -21.30
N PRO A 174 -21.82 -14.56 -21.59
CA PRO A 174 -20.72 -15.43 -21.23
C PRO A 174 -19.39 -14.96 -21.84
N ILE A 175 -18.38 -14.75 -20.98
CA ILE A 175 -17.06 -14.21 -21.38
C ILE A 175 -16.36 -15.15 -22.35
N ASN A 176 -16.57 -16.47 -22.23
CA ASN A 176 -15.96 -17.47 -23.12
C ASN A 176 -16.39 -17.36 -24.59
N GLN A 177 -17.43 -16.60 -24.89
CA GLN A 177 -17.84 -16.30 -26.28
C GLN A 177 -16.91 -15.27 -26.95
N ILE A 178 -16.16 -14.52 -26.17
CA ILE A 178 -15.31 -13.43 -26.68
C ILE A 178 -13.81 -13.65 -26.39
N VAL A 179 -13.47 -14.36 -25.30
CA VAL A 179 -12.08 -14.64 -24.92
C VAL A 179 -11.99 -15.97 -24.17
N PRO A 180 -10.89 -16.75 -24.36
CA PRO A 180 -10.66 -17.95 -23.56
C PRO A 180 -10.57 -17.65 -22.07
N ILE A 181 -11.21 -18.51 -21.26
CA ILE A 181 -11.11 -18.49 -19.80
C ILE A 181 -10.27 -19.69 -19.37
N GLU A 182 -9.29 -19.47 -18.52
CA GLU A 182 -8.47 -20.52 -17.93
C GLU A 182 -8.54 -20.52 -16.40
N ASN A 183 -8.20 -21.63 -15.78
CA ASN A 183 -8.05 -21.70 -14.34
C ASN A 183 -6.80 -20.94 -13.89
N ALA A 184 -6.93 -20.10 -12.87
CA ALA A 184 -5.77 -19.44 -12.28
C ALA A 184 -4.90 -20.44 -11.49
N ALA A 185 -3.65 -20.06 -11.19
CA ALA A 185 -2.78 -20.83 -10.30
C ALA A 185 -3.34 -20.91 -8.85
N MET A 186 -4.12 -19.94 -8.44
CA MET A 186 -4.87 -19.99 -7.18
C MET A 186 -6.17 -20.75 -7.37
N GLU A 187 -6.46 -21.64 -6.43
CA GLU A 187 -7.70 -22.42 -6.45
C GLU A 187 -8.93 -21.50 -6.52
N ASN A 188 -9.98 -21.99 -7.17
CA ASN A 188 -11.27 -21.32 -7.27
C ASN A 188 -11.27 -19.94 -7.96
N ARG A 189 -10.28 -19.64 -8.78
CA ARG A 189 -10.23 -18.45 -9.62
C ARG A 189 -10.08 -18.77 -11.10
N THR A 190 -10.61 -17.88 -11.93
CA THR A 190 -10.49 -17.95 -13.40
C THR A 190 -9.86 -16.66 -13.93
N VAL A 191 -9.12 -16.77 -15.03
CA VAL A 191 -8.42 -15.65 -15.67
C VAL A 191 -8.74 -15.65 -17.16
N ILE A 192 -9.02 -14.48 -17.71
CA ILE A 192 -9.10 -14.26 -19.15
C ILE A 192 -7.73 -13.89 -19.72
N GLN A 193 -7.49 -14.15 -21.00
CA GLN A 193 -6.19 -13.92 -21.65
C GLN A 193 -6.01 -12.47 -22.14
N TRP A 194 -6.76 -11.52 -21.63
CA TRP A 194 -6.66 -10.08 -21.92
C TRP A 194 -6.13 -9.30 -20.73
N ASP A 195 -5.24 -8.38 -21.01
CA ASP A 195 -4.72 -7.43 -20.02
C ASP A 195 -5.54 -6.12 -20.00
N LYS A 196 -5.07 -5.12 -19.25
CA LYS A 196 -5.76 -3.84 -19.11
C LYS A 196 -5.92 -3.10 -20.44
N GLU A 197 -4.89 -3.10 -21.30
CA GLU A 197 -4.90 -2.36 -22.57
C GLU A 197 -5.90 -3.01 -23.55
N ASP A 198 -5.99 -4.34 -23.56
CA ASP A 198 -6.97 -5.08 -24.35
C ASP A 198 -8.41 -4.77 -23.90
N LEU A 199 -8.65 -4.73 -22.58
CA LEU A 199 -9.97 -4.43 -22.01
C LEU A 199 -10.42 -3.00 -22.35
N GLU A 200 -9.50 -2.03 -22.27
CA GLU A 200 -9.76 -0.63 -22.65
C GLU A 200 -10.10 -0.54 -24.14
N ALA A 201 -9.35 -1.23 -25.02
CA ALA A 201 -9.59 -1.23 -26.45
C ALA A 201 -10.96 -1.84 -26.84
N LEU A 202 -11.49 -2.75 -26.03
CA LEU A 202 -12.77 -3.41 -26.23
C LEU A 202 -13.94 -2.73 -25.50
N GLY A 203 -13.67 -1.67 -24.75
CA GLY A 203 -14.69 -0.96 -23.97
C GLY A 203 -15.27 -1.79 -22.81
N LEU A 204 -14.52 -2.79 -22.31
CA LEU A 204 -14.96 -3.64 -21.21
C LEU A 204 -14.61 -2.99 -19.86
N LEU A 205 -15.59 -2.99 -18.96
CA LEU A 205 -15.42 -2.47 -17.61
C LEU A 205 -14.60 -3.43 -16.76
N LYS A 206 -13.49 -2.92 -16.18
CA LYS A 206 -12.70 -3.59 -15.16
C LYS A 206 -13.04 -2.99 -13.79
N ILE A 207 -13.30 -3.84 -12.81
CA ILE A 207 -13.52 -3.46 -11.40
C ILE A 207 -12.36 -4.02 -10.58
N ASP A 208 -11.65 -3.17 -9.87
CA ASP A 208 -10.51 -3.60 -9.06
C ASP A 208 -10.94 -3.93 -7.63
N ILE A 209 -10.88 -5.22 -7.30
CA ILE A 209 -11.09 -5.79 -5.96
C ILE A 209 -9.72 -5.93 -5.30
N LEU A 210 -9.28 -4.90 -4.61
CA LEU A 210 -7.91 -4.81 -4.09
C LEU A 210 -7.83 -5.20 -2.62
N ALA A 211 -6.64 -5.54 -2.15
CA ALA A 211 -6.37 -5.85 -0.75
C ALA A 211 -5.55 -4.73 -0.11
N LEU A 212 -5.98 -4.27 1.06
CA LEU A 212 -5.24 -3.29 1.83
C LEU A 212 -5.03 -3.78 3.27
N GLY A 213 -3.77 -4.07 3.62
CA GLY A 213 -3.40 -4.60 4.95
C GLY A 213 -3.76 -3.66 6.09
N MET A 214 -3.73 -2.35 5.87
CA MET A 214 -4.12 -1.38 6.89
C MET A 214 -5.60 -1.49 7.29
N LEU A 215 -6.51 -1.83 6.38
CA LEU A 215 -7.90 -2.10 6.75
C LEU A 215 -8.02 -3.29 7.69
N THR A 216 -7.22 -4.34 7.48
CA THR A 216 -7.13 -5.48 8.41
C THR A 216 -6.60 -5.05 9.78
N ALA A 217 -5.54 -4.21 9.82
CA ALA A 217 -4.97 -3.72 11.07
C ALA A 217 -5.98 -2.85 11.84
N ILE A 218 -6.66 -1.92 11.17
CA ILE A 218 -7.73 -1.10 11.75
C ILE A 218 -8.85 -1.99 12.28
N LYS A 219 -9.32 -2.98 11.51
CA LYS A 219 -10.38 -3.92 11.94
C LYS A 219 -10.01 -4.67 13.21
N LYS A 220 -8.80 -5.23 13.28
CA LYS A 220 -8.31 -5.95 14.46
C LYS A 220 -8.16 -5.02 15.66
N THR A 221 -7.66 -3.81 15.46
CA THR A 221 -7.54 -2.80 16.51
C THR A 221 -8.92 -2.43 17.08
N LEU A 222 -9.89 -2.14 16.21
CA LEU A 222 -11.26 -1.83 16.64
C LEU A 222 -11.93 -3.00 17.37
N ALA A 223 -11.68 -4.24 16.94
CA ALA A 223 -12.18 -5.42 17.63
C ALA A 223 -11.58 -5.55 19.04
N LEU A 224 -10.29 -5.23 19.22
CA LEU A 224 -9.66 -5.18 20.55
C LEU A 224 -10.24 -4.06 21.41
N CYS A 225 -10.45 -2.87 20.84
CA CYS A 225 -11.10 -1.76 21.53
C CYS A 225 -12.52 -2.12 22.01
N ALA A 226 -13.33 -2.74 21.16
CA ALA A 226 -14.69 -3.14 21.50
C ALA A 226 -14.75 -4.17 22.64
N ASN A 227 -13.72 -4.98 22.80
CA ASN A 227 -13.60 -5.95 23.90
C ASN A 227 -13.04 -5.34 25.19
N SER A 228 -12.52 -4.12 25.15
CA SER A 228 -12.02 -3.39 26.33
C SER A 228 -13.18 -2.73 27.08
N LYS A 229 -13.24 -2.93 28.39
CA LYS A 229 -14.28 -2.31 29.25
C LYS A 229 -14.17 -0.78 29.32
N ASP A 230 -13.01 -0.25 28.97
CA ASP A 230 -12.69 1.18 29.07
C ASP A 230 -12.78 1.91 27.72
N SER A 231 -13.36 1.28 26.69
CA SER A 231 -13.45 1.85 25.34
C SER A 231 -14.89 1.95 24.84
N GLU A 232 -15.26 3.13 24.37
CA GLU A 232 -16.51 3.40 23.64
C GLU A 232 -16.32 3.24 22.13
N ILE A 233 -15.10 2.94 21.65
CA ILE A 233 -14.75 2.85 20.24
C ILE A 233 -14.90 1.40 19.76
N ALA A 234 -15.86 1.16 18.88
CA ALA A 234 -16.11 -0.14 18.25
C ALA A 234 -16.06 -0.09 16.72
N SER A 235 -16.16 1.11 16.14
CA SER A 235 -16.23 1.32 14.70
C SER A 235 -15.42 2.55 14.26
N ILE A 236 -15.15 2.68 12.97
CA ILE A 236 -14.47 3.86 12.41
C ILE A 236 -15.27 5.14 12.66
N GLN A 237 -16.59 5.07 12.70
CA GLN A 237 -17.50 6.19 12.90
C GLN A 237 -17.42 6.78 14.31
N ASP A 238 -16.94 6.02 15.28
CA ASP A 238 -16.78 6.46 16.66
C ASP A 238 -15.50 7.30 16.86
N ILE A 239 -14.60 7.33 15.86
CA ILE A 239 -13.35 8.09 15.93
C ILE A 239 -13.65 9.58 15.72
N PRO A 240 -13.33 10.45 16.71
CA PRO A 240 -13.55 11.89 16.58
C PRO A 240 -12.74 12.49 15.43
N ALA A 241 -13.36 13.38 14.66
CA ALA A 241 -12.68 14.14 13.63
C ALA A 241 -11.85 15.30 14.25
N GLU A 242 -10.76 15.67 13.57
CA GLU A 242 -9.95 16.86 13.87
C GLU A 242 -9.35 16.89 15.30
N ASP A 243 -8.92 15.73 15.80
CA ASP A 243 -8.31 15.62 17.13
C ASP A 243 -6.90 16.25 17.17
N ALA A 244 -6.71 17.23 18.08
CA ALA A 244 -5.49 18.00 18.19
C ALA A 244 -4.27 17.13 18.57
N SER A 245 -4.43 16.19 19.50
CA SER A 245 -3.35 15.32 19.97
C SER A 245 -2.80 14.42 18.86
N THR A 246 -3.68 13.94 17.98
CA THR A 246 -3.31 13.16 16.79
C THR A 246 -2.44 13.99 15.85
N TYR A 247 -2.81 15.25 15.58
CA TYR A 247 -1.98 16.13 14.74
C TYR A 247 -0.65 16.48 15.41
N GLU A 248 -0.63 16.73 16.72
CA GLU A 248 0.60 16.99 17.46
C GLU A 248 1.57 15.80 17.42
N MET A 249 1.07 14.57 17.53
CA MET A 249 1.88 13.36 17.35
C MET A 249 2.50 13.33 15.95
N LEU A 250 1.71 13.56 14.91
CA LEU A 250 2.19 13.60 13.52
C LEU A 250 3.19 14.74 13.27
N GLN A 251 2.97 15.93 13.87
CA GLN A 251 3.92 17.07 13.77
C GLN A 251 5.30 16.75 14.34
N ARG A 252 5.41 15.82 15.29
CA ARG A 252 6.69 15.33 15.79
C ARG A 252 7.35 14.30 14.88
N GLY A 253 6.69 13.89 13.78
CA GLY A 253 7.15 12.84 12.87
C GLY A 253 6.96 11.43 13.44
N ASP A 254 6.15 11.29 14.47
CA ASP A 254 5.84 10.02 15.10
C ASP A 254 4.73 9.28 14.32
N SER A 255 5.14 8.64 13.23
CA SER A 255 4.24 8.00 12.28
C SER A 255 4.62 6.56 11.93
N VAL A 256 5.47 5.89 12.73
CA VAL A 256 5.76 4.46 12.55
C VAL A 256 4.46 3.66 12.67
N GLY A 257 4.18 2.84 11.66
CA GLY A 257 2.94 2.04 11.57
C GLY A 257 1.69 2.83 11.17
N VAL A 258 1.77 4.15 11.01
CA VAL A 258 0.67 4.97 10.50
C VAL A 258 0.63 4.88 8.99
N PHE A 259 -0.53 4.55 8.43
CA PHE A 259 -0.70 4.32 7.00
C PHE A 259 -0.12 5.46 6.15
N GLN A 260 0.57 5.11 5.07
CA GLN A 260 1.06 5.98 4.00
C GLN A 260 2.11 7.06 4.42
N VAL A 261 2.18 7.49 5.67
CA VAL A 261 3.09 8.55 6.14
C VAL A 261 4.28 8.02 6.96
N GLU A 262 4.61 6.76 6.78
CA GLU A 262 5.62 6.00 7.53
C GLU A 262 6.99 5.91 6.84
N SER A 263 7.13 6.38 5.59
CA SER A 263 8.43 6.39 4.93
C SER A 263 9.35 7.45 5.51
N ARG A 264 10.68 7.24 5.43
CA ARG A 264 11.66 8.23 5.94
C ARG A 264 11.42 9.64 5.40
N ALA A 265 11.03 9.74 4.12
CA ALA A 265 10.77 11.03 3.48
C ALA A 265 9.53 11.71 4.07
N GLN A 266 8.46 10.95 4.29
CA GLN A 266 7.22 11.46 4.90
C GLN A 266 7.40 11.80 6.38
N MET A 267 8.06 10.92 7.15
CA MET A 267 8.41 11.22 8.55
C MET A 267 9.25 12.48 8.71
N ALA A 268 10.18 12.75 7.77
CA ALA A 268 10.97 13.99 7.74
C ALA A 268 10.17 15.22 7.27
N MET A 269 9.08 14.99 6.52
CA MET A 269 8.21 16.05 6.01
C MET A 269 7.20 16.53 7.05
N LEU A 270 6.62 15.64 7.85
CA LEU A 270 5.59 15.94 8.84
C LEU A 270 5.96 17.11 9.79
N PRO A 271 7.17 17.18 10.39
CA PRO A 271 7.57 18.32 11.23
C PRO A 271 7.70 19.64 10.47
N ARG A 272 7.94 19.60 9.16
CA ARG A 272 8.07 20.77 8.29
C ARG A 272 6.72 21.27 7.80
N LEU A 273 5.81 20.34 7.46
CA LEU A 273 4.44 20.61 7.05
C LEU A 273 3.59 21.09 8.23
N LYS A 274 3.76 20.48 9.40
CA LYS A 274 2.98 20.72 10.64
C LYS A 274 1.47 20.62 10.37
N PRO A 275 0.95 19.42 10.08
CA PRO A 275 -0.47 19.23 9.79
C PRO A 275 -1.32 19.66 11.00
N LYS A 276 -2.43 20.39 10.75
CA LYS A 276 -3.36 20.90 11.76
C LYS A 276 -4.81 20.52 11.48
N CYS A 277 -5.10 20.05 10.30
CA CYS A 277 -6.42 19.63 9.86
C CYS A 277 -6.31 18.50 8.84
N PHE A 278 -7.44 17.86 8.55
CA PHE A 278 -7.52 16.75 7.60
C PHE A 278 -6.91 17.07 6.22
N TYR A 279 -7.16 18.27 5.70
CA TYR A 279 -6.65 18.66 4.38
C TYR A 279 -5.11 18.74 4.32
N ASP A 280 -4.47 19.06 5.43
CA ASP A 280 -3.00 19.01 5.50
C ASP A 280 -2.47 17.57 5.32
N LEU A 281 -3.21 16.55 5.77
CA LEU A 281 -2.86 15.14 5.51
C LEU A 281 -3.07 14.77 4.03
N VAL A 282 -4.10 15.30 3.39
CA VAL A 282 -4.32 15.14 1.93
C VAL A 282 -3.11 15.67 1.16
N ILE A 283 -2.61 16.84 1.55
CA ILE A 283 -1.41 17.43 0.95
C ILE A 283 -0.17 16.58 1.26
N GLU A 284 0.03 16.11 2.50
CA GLU A 284 1.17 15.27 2.88
C GLU A 284 1.26 14.01 2.03
N VAL A 285 0.13 13.31 1.86
CA VAL A 285 0.03 12.11 1.01
C VAL A 285 0.40 12.41 -0.45
N ALA A 286 0.03 13.58 -0.95
CA ALA A 286 0.23 13.95 -2.35
C ALA A 286 1.62 14.52 -2.66
N ILE A 287 2.23 15.26 -1.73
CA ILE A 287 3.43 16.05 -1.98
C ILE A 287 4.71 15.21 -1.87
N VAL A 288 4.73 14.19 -0.99
CA VAL A 288 5.86 13.29 -0.81
C VAL A 288 5.67 12.04 -1.65
N ARG A 289 6.54 11.81 -2.63
CA ARG A 289 6.42 10.73 -3.62
C ARG A 289 7.67 9.87 -3.68
N PRO A 290 7.55 8.58 -4.07
CA PRO A 290 8.71 7.74 -4.33
C PRO A 290 9.43 8.23 -5.60
N GLY A 291 10.72 8.51 -5.46
CA GLY A 291 11.58 9.02 -6.54
C GLY A 291 12.45 10.18 -6.05
N PRO A 292 13.34 10.71 -6.87
CA PRO A 292 14.06 11.93 -6.53
C PRO A 292 13.03 13.04 -6.32
N ILE A 293 13.03 13.61 -5.11
CA ILE A 293 12.18 14.75 -4.74
C ILE A 293 12.50 15.85 -5.75
N GLN A 294 11.59 16.11 -6.67
CA GLN A 294 11.75 17.26 -7.56
C GLN A 294 11.44 18.50 -6.73
N GLY A 295 12.52 19.16 -6.27
CA GLY A 295 12.51 20.22 -5.26
C GLY A 295 11.69 21.47 -5.62
N ASP A 296 11.28 21.60 -6.88
CA ASP A 296 10.68 22.85 -7.38
C ASP A 296 9.24 23.09 -6.90
N MET A 297 8.51 22.09 -6.40
CA MET A 297 7.16 22.28 -5.86
C MET A 297 7.08 22.17 -4.35
N VAL A 298 7.86 21.28 -3.73
CA VAL A 298 7.87 21.08 -2.28
C VAL A 298 8.40 22.32 -1.57
N HIS A 299 9.47 22.92 -2.08
CA HIS A 299 10.08 24.10 -1.45
C HIS A 299 9.18 25.33 -1.45
N PRO A 300 8.54 25.76 -2.56
CA PRO A 300 7.61 26.88 -2.54
C PRO A 300 6.43 26.65 -1.61
N TYR A 301 5.83 25.45 -1.61
CA TYR A 301 4.72 25.14 -0.72
C TYR A 301 5.13 25.30 0.75
N LEU A 302 6.24 24.69 1.17
CA LEU A 302 6.73 24.76 2.55
C LEU A 302 7.11 26.18 2.97
N ARG A 303 7.77 26.97 2.09
CA ARG A 303 8.12 28.37 2.39
C ARG A 303 6.86 29.20 2.63
N ARG A 304 5.81 29.02 1.81
CA ARG A 304 4.53 29.71 1.95
C ARG A 304 3.78 29.24 3.20
N ARG A 305 3.80 27.92 3.47
CA ARG A 305 3.22 27.35 4.69
C ARG A 305 3.88 27.90 5.96
N GLN A 306 5.17 28.14 5.94
CA GLN A 306 5.96 28.69 7.05
C GLN A 306 5.92 30.22 7.11
N GLY A 307 5.22 30.90 6.19
CA GLY A 307 5.15 32.36 6.14
C GLY A 307 6.41 33.06 5.62
N LEU A 308 7.36 32.30 5.06
CA LEU A 308 8.61 32.83 4.48
C LEU A 308 8.42 33.42 3.08
N GLU A 309 7.31 33.10 2.43
CA GLU A 309 6.93 33.59 1.10
C GLU A 309 5.40 33.78 1.07
N THR A 310 4.96 34.90 0.50
CA THR A 310 3.53 35.17 0.30
C THR A 310 3.06 34.58 -1.02
N PRO A 311 1.95 33.81 -1.06
CA PRO A 311 1.38 33.34 -2.31
C PRO A 311 0.95 34.53 -3.19
N ASN A 312 1.30 34.51 -4.47
CA ASN A 312 0.86 35.50 -5.43
C ASN A 312 -0.12 34.86 -6.42
N TYR A 313 -1.29 35.47 -6.58
CA TYR A 313 -2.36 35.00 -7.48
C TYR A 313 -2.63 36.07 -8.52
N PRO A 314 -2.47 35.78 -9.84
CA PRO A 314 -2.67 36.80 -10.92
C PRO A 314 -4.09 37.34 -10.96
N ASN A 315 -5.09 36.55 -10.65
CA ASN A 315 -6.49 36.94 -10.61
C ASN A 315 -7.30 36.11 -9.60
N PRO A 316 -8.56 36.52 -9.28
CA PRO A 316 -9.42 35.79 -8.33
C PRO A 316 -9.76 34.36 -8.77
N GLU A 317 -9.88 34.07 -10.05
CA GLU A 317 -10.22 32.75 -10.58
C GLU A 317 -9.08 31.76 -10.32
N ILE A 318 -7.84 32.14 -10.63
CA ILE A 318 -6.64 31.35 -10.34
C ILE A 318 -6.45 31.18 -8.82
N LYS A 319 -6.77 32.23 -8.05
CA LYS A 319 -6.74 32.14 -6.60
C LYS A 319 -7.70 31.05 -6.10
N HIS A 320 -8.93 31.00 -6.60
CA HIS A 320 -9.90 29.99 -6.22
C HIS A 320 -9.39 28.56 -6.43
N VAL A 321 -8.71 28.30 -7.54
CA VAL A 321 -8.13 26.97 -7.84
C VAL A 321 -6.96 26.61 -6.92
N LEU A 322 -6.11 27.59 -6.57
CA LEU A 322 -4.82 27.32 -5.93
C LEU A 322 -4.72 27.77 -4.47
N GLU A 323 -5.71 28.44 -3.89
CA GLU A 323 -5.58 28.98 -2.53
C GLU A 323 -5.41 27.89 -1.47
N ARG A 324 -6.05 26.75 -1.60
CA ARG A 324 -5.95 25.60 -0.69
C ARG A 324 -4.54 24.98 -0.68
N THR A 325 -3.79 25.17 -1.75
CA THR A 325 -2.41 24.68 -1.90
C THR A 325 -1.39 25.81 -1.96
N LEU A 326 -1.75 26.98 -1.42
CA LEU A 326 -0.88 28.16 -1.30
C LEU A 326 -0.24 28.59 -2.63
N GLY A 327 -1.01 28.50 -3.72
CA GLY A 327 -0.56 28.89 -5.06
C GLY A 327 0.34 27.88 -5.76
N VAL A 328 0.45 26.66 -5.26
CA VAL A 328 1.21 25.57 -5.87
C VAL A 328 0.24 24.52 -6.39
N PRO A 329 0.23 24.19 -7.69
CA PRO A 329 -0.60 23.10 -8.18
C PRO A 329 -0.02 21.77 -7.68
N ILE A 330 -0.72 21.06 -6.80
CA ILE A 330 -0.31 19.77 -6.23
C ILE A 330 -1.11 18.62 -6.83
N PHE A 331 -2.34 18.86 -7.26
CA PHE A 331 -3.28 17.86 -7.71
C PHE A 331 -3.58 17.92 -9.22
N GLN A 332 -3.90 16.77 -9.81
CA GLN A 332 -4.28 16.69 -11.22
C GLN A 332 -5.52 17.53 -11.52
N GLU A 333 -6.46 17.54 -10.59
CA GLU A 333 -7.69 18.33 -10.67
C GLU A 333 -7.38 19.82 -10.81
N GLN A 334 -6.43 20.34 -10.05
CA GLN A 334 -6.01 21.74 -10.15
C GLN A 334 -5.39 22.07 -11.50
N VAL A 335 -4.65 21.15 -12.12
CA VAL A 335 -4.09 21.34 -13.46
C VAL A 335 -5.19 21.40 -14.52
N ILE A 336 -6.19 20.51 -14.42
CA ILE A 336 -7.36 20.51 -15.31
C ILE A 336 -8.11 21.85 -15.16
N GLU A 337 -8.41 22.26 -13.95
CA GLU A 337 -9.14 23.48 -13.65
C GLU A 337 -8.36 24.74 -14.08
N LEU A 338 -7.04 24.79 -13.85
CA LEU A 338 -6.18 25.85 -14.37
C LEU A 338 -6.23 25.96 -15.89
N ALA A 339 -6.17 24.83 -16.61
CA ALA A 339 -6.26 24.85 -18.07
C ALA A 339 -7.62 25.37 -18.55
N MET A 340 -8.71 25.05 -17.84
CA MET A 340 -10.05 25.55 -18.15
C MET A 340 -10.19 27.05 -17.86
N VAL A 341 -9.82 27.48 -16.65
CA VAL A 341 -10.02 28.85 -16.15
C VAL A 341 -9.03 29.82 -16.80
N ALA A 342 -7.73 29.49 -16.80
CA ALA A 342 -6.70 30.40 -17.27
C ALA A 342 -6.47 30.37 -18.79
N ALA A 343 -6.68 29.21 -19.45
CA ALA A 343 -6.42 29.07 -20.90
C ALA A 343 -7.67 28.81 -21.74
N GLY A 344 -8.84 28.60 -21.12
CA GLY A 344 -10.12 28.42 -21.83
C GLY A 344 -10.31 27.04 -22.47
N PHE A 345 -9.66 26.04 -21.96
CA PHE A 345 -9.87 24.65 -22.39
C PHE A 345 -11.30 24.19 -22.05
N SER A 346 -11.90 23.37 -22.91
CA SER A 346 -13.07 22.59 -22.50
C SER A 346 -12.67 21.51 -21.49
N GLY A 347 -13.63 20.97 -20.75
CA GLY A 347 -13.38 19.88 -19.80
C GLY A 347 -12.70 18.67 -20.45
N GLY A 348 -13.13 18.30 -21.69
CA GLY A 348 -12.52 17.20 -22.43
C GLY A 348 -11.09 17.50 -22.90
N GLU A 349 -10.82 18.71 -23.36
CA GLU A 349 -9.44 19.13 -23.73
C GLU A 349 -8.50 19.14 -22.53
N ALA A 350 -8.99 19.56 -21.38
CA ALA A 350 -8.23 19.56 -20.15
C ALA A 350 -7.95 18.12 -19.63
N ASP A 351 -8.89 17.18 -19.81
CA ASP A 351 -8.65 15.75 -19.53
C ASP A 351 -7.67 15.15 -20.54
N GLN A 352 -7.72 15.51 -21.82
CA GLN A 352 -6.71 15.10 -22.80
C GLN A 352 -5.32 15.59 -22.42
N LEU A 353 -5.17 16.84 -21.94
CA LEU A 353 -3.91 17.37 -21.42
C LEU A 353 -3.41 16.50 -20.25
N ARG A 354 -4.28 16.16 -19.30
CA ARG A 354 -3.94 15.29 -18.17
C ARG A 354 -3.43 13.91 -18.62
N ARG A 355 -4.08 13.30 -19.61
CA ARG A 355 -3.65 11.99 -20.17
C ARG A 355 -2.32 12.12 -20.89
N ALA A 356 -2.13 13.18 -21.66
CA ALA A 356 -0.87 13.48 -22.33
C ALA A 356 0.27 13.65 -21.32
N MET A 357 0.00 14.28 -20.16
CA MET A 357 0.94 14.41 -19.05
C MET A 357 1.37 13.03 -18.51
N ALA A 358 0.43 12.12 -18.27
CA ALA A 358 0.73 10.78 -17.76
C ALA A 358 1.52 9.90 -18.74
N ALA A 359 1.40 10.15 -20.05
CA ALA A 359 2.00 9.35 -21.11
C ALA A 359 3.27 9.97 -21.74
N TRP A 360 3.56 11.28 -21.47
CA TRP A 360 4.52 12.05 -22.27
C TRP A 360 5.94 11.49 -22.26
N LYS A 361 6.43 10.93 -21.15
CA LYS A 361 7.74 10.27 -21.11
C LYS A 361 7.84 9.05 -22.02
N LYS A 362 6.72 8.35 -22.22
CA LYS A 362 6.68 7.14 -23.05
C LYS A 362 6.35 7.44 -24.53
N ARG A 363 5.46 8.40 -24.79
CA ARG A 363 4.86 8.64 -26.11
C ARG A 363 5.11 10.05 -26.67
N GLY A 364 5.65 11.00 -25.88
CA GLY A 364 5.73 12.41 -26.27
C GLY A 364 4.35 13.09 -26.31
N GLY A 365 4.22 14.22 -26.99
CA GLY A 365 2.92 14.85 -27.28
C GLY A 365 2.49 15.98 -26.35
N LEU A 366 3.20 16.29 -25.26
CA LEU A 366 2.85 17.39 -24.38
C LEU A 366 3.10 18.77 -25.03
N GLU A 367 4.08 18.85 -25.91
CA GLU A 367 4.44 20.10 -26.60
C GLU A 367 3.29 20.64 -27.50
N SER A 368 2.42 19.77 -28.03
CA SER A 368 1.23 20.20 -28.80
C SER A 368 0.22 20.96 -27.94
N PHE A 369 0.19 20.73 -26.64
CA PHE A 369 -0.67 21.45 -25.70
C PHE A 369 -0.05 22.76 -25.22
N ARG A 370 1.29 22.93 -25.31
CA ARG A 370 1.97 24.15 -24.88
C ARG A 370 1.46 25.37 -25.59
N ASP A 371 1.48 25.34 -26.91
CA ASP A 371 1.09 26.51 -27.72
C ASP A 371 -0.38 26.88 -27.48
N LYS A 372 -1.26 25.89 -27.35
CA LYS A 372 -2.67 26.12 -27.04
C LYS A 372 -2.85 26.71 -25.64
N LEU A 373 -2.15 26.17 -24.62
CA LEU A 373 -2.21 26.67 -23.24
C LEU A 373 -1.68 28.09 -23.15
N VAL A 374 -0.48 28.34 -23.67
CA VAL A 374 0.18 29.67 -23.61
C VAL A 374 -0.63 30.71 -24.39
N ASN A 375 -1.07 30.40 -25.61
CA ASN A 375 -1.89 31.31 -26.39
C ASN A 375 -3.27 31.56 -25.75
N GLY A 376 -3.92 30.54 -25.21
CA GLY A 376 -5.18 30.67 -24.49
C GLY A 376 -5.04 31.59 -23.26
N MET A 377 -3.97 31.44 -22.49
CA MET A 377 -3.67 32.30 -21.35
C MET A 377 -3.39 33.77 -21.80
N LYS A 378 -2.63 33.99 -22.88
CA LYS A 378 -2.36 35.32 -23.43
C LYS A 378 -3.64 36.01 -23.89
N ILE A 379 -4.55 35.30 -24.55
CA ILE A 379 -5.86 35.84 -24.99
C ILE A 379 -6.69 36.28 -23.77
N ARG A 380 -6.54 35.63 -22.63
CA ARG A 380 -7.23 35.95 -21.37
C ARG A 380 -6.49 36.99 -20.51
N GLY A 381 -5.45 37.61 -21.04
CA GLY A 381 -4.75 38.74 -20.43
C GLY A 381 -3.64 38.36 -19.46
N HIS A 382 -3.19 37.13 -19.46
CA HIS A 382 -2.02 36.70 -18.70
C HIS A 382 -0.73 37.02 -19.47
N ASP A 383 0.34 37.36 -18.73
CA ASP A 383 1.64 37.55 -19.34
C ASP A 383 2.28 36.23 -19.79
N GLU A 384 3.16 36.31 -20.77
CA GLU A 384 3.80 35.12 -21.35
C GLU A 384 4.70 34.41 -20.37
N GLU A 385 5.38 35.14 -19.50
CA GLU A 385 6.26 34.55 -18.47
C GLU A 385 5.45 33.72 -17.46
N PHE A 386 4.28 34.20 -17.06
CA PHE A 386 3.37 33.44 -16.19
C PHE A 386 2.84 32.21 -16.91
N ALA A 387 2.41 32.32 -18.16
CA ALA A 387 1.91 31.19 -18.95
C ALA A 387 2.97 30.09 -19.12
N GLU A 388 4.21 30.48 -19.43
CA GLU A 388 5.32 29.51 -19.51
C GLU A 388 5.65 28.88 -18.16
N ARG A 389 5.61 29.61 -17.06
CA ARG A 389 5.78 29.05 -15.72
C ARG A 389 4.72 28.00 -15.41
N VAL A 390 3.45 28.30 -15.71
CA VAL A 390 2.34 27.35 -15.53
C VAL A 390 2.57 26.11 -16.39
N PHE A 391 2.94 26.26 -17.67
CA PHE A 391 3.24 25.12 -18.53
C PHE A 391 4.40 24.27 -17.99
N ASN A 392 5.49 24.91 -17.54
CA ASN A 392 6.63 24.21 -16.95
C ASN A 392 6.27 23.49 -15.64
N GLN A 393 5.39 24.08 -14.83
CA GLN A 393 4.82 23.40 -13.67
C GLN A 393 3.99 22.18 -14.08
N ILE A 394 3.12 22.32 -15.09
CA ILE A 394 2.35 21.21 -15.66
C ILE A 394 3.26 20.12 -16.22
N LYS A 395 4.34 20.49 -16.91
CA LYS A 395 5.34 19.55 -17.44
C LYS A 395 6.06 18.77 -16.32
N GLY A 396 6.48 19.47 -15.26
CA GLY A 396 7.03 18.82 -14.05
C GLY A 396 6.01 17.92 -13.35
N PHE A 397 4.74 18.25 -13.43
CA PHE A 397 3.61 17.49 -12.91
C PHE A 397 3.32 16.20 -13.70
N GLY A 398 3.58 16.22 -15.02
CA GLY A 398 3.27 15.11 -15.92
C GLY A 398 3.94 13.79 -15.55
N GLU A 399 5.03 13.86 -14.78
CA GLU A 399 5.66 12.66 -14.26
C GLU A 399 4.91 12.07 -13.06
N TYR A 400 4.14 12.89 -12.28
CA TYR A 400 3.69 12.51 -10.95
C TYR A 400 2.40 13.20 -10.46
N GLY A 401 1.52 13.71 -11.35
CA GLY A 401 0.24 14.28 -10.93
C GLY A 401 -0.53 13.33 -10.02
N PHE A 402 -0.79 13.72 -8.75
CA PHE A 402 -1.54 12.89 -7.81
C PHE A 402 -3.01 13.31 -7.84
N PRO A 403 -3.95 12.36 -7.84
CA PRO A 403 -5.37 12.70 -7.72
C PRO A 403 -5.71 13.20 -6.32
N GLU A 404 -6.39 14.34 -6.20
CA GLU A 404 -6.82 14.88 -4.91
C GLU A 404 -7.75 13.91 -4.17
N SER A 405 -8.72 13.35 -4.88
CA SER A 405 -9.65 12.36 -4.33
C SER A 405 -8.96 11.08 -3.84
N HIS A 406 -7.91 10.62 -4.56
CA HIS A 406 -7.11 9.49 -4.10
C HIS A 406 -6.30 9.85 -2.86
N ALA A 407 -5.72 11.05 -2.81
CA ALA A 407 -5.04 11.54 -1.62
C ALA A 407 -5.99 11.66 -0.43
N ALA A 408 -7.23 12.12 -0.65
CA ALA A 408 -8.25 12.24 0.39
C ALA A 408 -8.68 10.88 0.94
N SER A 409 -8.91 9.89 0.08
CA SER A 409 -9.27 8.53 0.53
C SER A 409 -8.15 7.90 1.38
N PHE A 410 -6.90 8.16 1.03
CA PHE A 410 -5.75 7.69 1.81
C PHE A 410 -5.54 8.51 3.09
N ALA A 411 -5.73 9.83 3.05
CA ALA A 411 -5.63 10.69 4.23
C ALA A 411 -6.64 10.30 5.32
N LEU A 412 -7.80 9.75 4.93
CA LEU A 412 -8.76 9.21 5.90
C LEU A 412 -8.15 8.05 6.69
N LEU A 413 -7.48 7.12 6.02
CA LEU A 413 -6.79 6.00 6.69
C LEU A 413 -5.54 6.46 7.46
N VAL A 414 -4.85 7.52 6.98
CA VAL A 414 -3.77 8.17 7.76
C VAL A 414 -4.32 8.66 9.08
N TYR A 415 -5.41 9.43 9.05
CA TYR A 415 -6.01 9.99 10.24
C TYR A 415 -6.50 8.92 11.22
N ILE A 416 -7.26 7.93 10.73
CA ILE A 416 -7.77 6.82 11.53
C ILE A 416 -6.63 6.04 12.19
N SER A 417 -5.61 5.64 11.44
CA SER A 417 -4.48 4.87 11.99
C SER A 417 -3.63 5.71 12.95
N ALA A 418 -3.47 7.01 12.70
CA ALA A 418 -2.78 7.93 13.60
C ALA A 418 -3.57 8.13 14.90
N TRP A 419 -4.88 8.31 14.82
CA TRP A 419 -5.75 8.45 15.99
C TRP A 419 -5.71 7.18 16.86
N LEU A 420 -5.82 6.01 16.25
CA LEU A 420 -5.71 4.71 16.95
C LEU A 420 -4.35 4.56 17.63
N LYS A 421 -3.25 4.94 16.94
CA LYS A 421 -1.91 4.93 17.54
C LYS A 421 -1.83 5.88 18.75
N CYS A 422 -2.41 7.07 18.65
CA CYS A 422 -2.35 8.11 19.68
C CYS A 422 -3.18 7.76 20.93
N HIS A 423 -4.40 7.27 20.74
CA HIS A 423 -5.38 7.10 21.81
C HIS A 423 -5.66 5.66 22.22
N ARG A 424 -5.29 4.69 21.38
CA ARG A 424 -5.47 3.24 21.60
C ARG A 424 -4.18 2.50 21.28
N THR A 425 -3.10 2.99 21.84
CA THR A 425 -1.72 2.61 21.54
C THR A 425 -1.49 1.10 21.66
N LEU A 426 -1.94 0.50 22.74
CA LEU A 426 -1.77 -0.93 23.02
C LEU A 426 -2.51 -1.79 22.00
N GLU A 427 -3.81 -1.48 21.79
CA GLU A 427 -4.66 -2.19 20.82
C GLU A 427 -4.16 -1.98 19.39
N PHE A 428 -3.66 -0.79 19.06
CA PHE A 428 -3.09 -0.47 17.75
C PHE A 428 -1.86 -1.34 17.44
N TYR A 429 -0.89 -1.42 18.36
CA TYR A 429 0.30 -2.25 18.13
C TYR A 429 -0.04 -3.75 18.09
N CYS A 430 -0.98 -4.21 18.91
CA CYS A 430 -1.46 -5.59 18.86
C CYS A 430 -2.13 -5.90 17.50
N GLY A 431 -3.04 -5.05 17.05
CA GLY A 431 -3.72 -5.18 15.75
C GLY A 431 -2.75 -5.12 14.57
N LEU A 432 -1.77 -4.21 14.61
CA LEU A 432 -0.74 -4.03 13.57
C LEU A 432 0.16 -5.26 13.47
N LEU A 433 0.68 -5.76 14.60
CA LEU A 433 1.52 -6.96 14.66
C LEU A 433 0.79 -8.20 14.16
N ASN A 434 -0.50 -8.33 14.47
CA ASN A 434 -1.35 -9.42 13.99
C ASN A 434 -1.72 -9.33 12.50
N SER A 435 -1.41 -8.21 11.86
CA SER A 435 -1.67 -7.98 10.43
C SER A 435 -0.42 -8.12 9.56
N LEU A 436 0.73 -8.43 10.18
CA LEU A 436 1.97 -8.68 9.44
C LEU A 436 1.90 -10.01 8.64
N PRO A 437 2.59 -10.10 7.49
CA PRO A 437 3.53 -9.12 6.92
C PRO A 437 2.81 -7.98 6.17
N MET A 438 3.10 -6.73 6.53
CA MET A 438 2.66 -5.55 5.80
C MET A 438 3.64 -4.40 5.99
N GLY A 439 3.68 -3.48 4.99
CA GLY A 439 4.49 -2.28 5.05
C GLY A 439 6.00 -2.52 5.05
N PHE A 440 6.72 -1.59 5.66
CA PHE A 440 8.18 -1.50 5.61
C PHE A 440 8.86 -2.06 6.87
N TYR A 441 8.09 -2.51 7.88
CA TYR A 441 8.60 -2.82 9.20
C TYR A 441 8.69 -4.31 9.46
N SER A 442 9.77 -4.68 10.14
CA SER A 442 9.86 -5.97 10.83
C SER A 442 9.11 -5.93 12.16
N VAL A 443 8.75 -7.10 12.68
CA VAL A 443 8.19 -7.24 14.04
C VAL A 443 9.04 -6.49 15.07
N SER A 444 10.37 -6.63 15.01
CA SER A 444 11.30 -5.96 15.95
C SER A 444 11.18 -4.44 15.94
N GLN A 445 11.02 -3.82 14.76
CA GLN A 445 10.88 -2.36 14.66
C GLN A 445 9.56 -1.88 15.28
N ILE A 446 8.46 -2.57 15.05
CA ILE A 446 7.16 -2.25 15.65
C ILE A 446 7.20 -2.44 17.17
N VAL A 447 7.80 -3.53 17.66
CA VAL A 447 7.96 -3.77 19.09
C VAL A 447 8.82 -2.68 19.76
N GLN A 448 9.90 -2.23 19.11
CA GLN A 448 10.72 -1.13 19.64
C GLN A 448 9.95 0.20 19.68
N ASP A 449 9.12 0.43 18.68
CA ASP A 449 8.27 1.62 18.66
C ASP A 449 7.19 1.56 19.76
N ALA A 450 6.53 0.42 19.93
CA ALA A 450 5.58 0.19 21.01
C ALA A 450 6.19 0.48 22.40
N LYS A 451 7.42 0.01 22.64
CA LYS A 451 8.16 0.30 23.89
C LYS A 451 8.48 1.78 24.08
N ARG A 452 8.71 2.55 23.01
CA ARG A 452 8.91 4.00 23.07
C ARG A 452 7.64 4.77 23.43
N HIS A 453 6.50 4.12 23.26
CA HIS A 453 5.17 4.63 23.64
C HIS A 453 4.67 3.99 24.93
N ASP A 454 5.59 3.57 25.80
CA ASP A 454 5.33 3.04 27.15
C ASP A 454 4.45 1.77 27.17
N VAL A 455 4.37 1.05 26.03
CA VAL A 455 3.69 -0.24 25.99
C VAL A 455 4.58 -1.32 26.60
N VAL A 456 4.08 -1.97 27.65
CA VAL A 456 4.72 -3.14 28.25
C VAL A 456 4.59 -4.29 27.28
N VAL A 457 5.74 -4.77 26.76
CA VAL A 457 5.77 -5.89 25.80
C VAL A 457 6.33 -7.12 26.47
N LEU A 458 5.48 -8.13 26.61
CA LEU A 458 5.80 -9.42 27.19
C LEU A 458 6.37 -10.35 26.12
N PRO A 459 7.43 -11.10 26.43
CA PRO A 459 8.07 -12.01 25.49
C PRO A 459 7.12 -13.13 25.05
N VAL A 460 7.48 -13.80 23.96
CA VAL A 460 6.82 -15.03 23.56
C VAL A 460 7.06 -16.11 24.62
N ASP A 461 6.01 -16.85 24.99
CA ASP A 461 6.04 -17.86 26.02
C ASP A 461 5.16 -19.06 25.64
N ALA A 462 5.67 -20.28 25.79
CA ALA A 462 4.95 -21.51 25.41
C ALA A 462 3.68 -21.75 26.21
N MET A 463 3.60 -21.27 27.47
CA MET A 463 2.44 -21.45 28.33
C MET A 463 1.41 -20.34 28.20
N ASN A 464 1.85 -19.11 27.86
CA ASN A 464 0.99 -17.92 27.90
C ASN A 464 0.65 -17.38 26.51
N SER A 465 1.53 -17.55 25.49
CA SER A 465 1.31 -16.98 24.17
C SER A 465 0.41 -17.84 23.29
N ASP A 466 -0.63 -17.27 22.73
CA ASP A 466 -1.39 -17.89 21.64
C ASP A 466 -0.66 -17.77 20.30
N TRP A 467 -1.28 -18.21 19.22
CA TRP A 467 -0.70 -18.02 17.89
C TRP A 467 -0.55 -16.53 17.57
N ASP A 468 -1.62 -15.77 17.75
CA ASP A 468 -1.62 -14.31 17.55
C ASP A 468 -1.14 -13.58 18.81
N HIS A 469 -0.72 -12.33 18.64
CA HIS A 469 -0.42 -11.43 19.75
C HIS A 469 -1.72 -11.10 20.51
N SER A 470 -1.63 -10.93 21.81
CA SER A 470 -2.77 -10.68 22.68
C SER A 470 -2.48 -9.56 23.69
N ILE A 471 -3.54 -9.02 24.26
CA ILE A 471 -3.47 -8.09 25.38
C ILE A 471 -3.81 -8.89 26.63
N GLU A 472 -2.95 -8.81 27.64
CA GLU A 472 -3.17 -9.49 28.91
C GLU A 472 -3.04 -8.53 30.10
N LEU A 473 -3.72 -8.89 31.18
CA LEU A 473 -3.64 -8.17 32.46
C LEU A 473 -2.25 -8.39 33.07
N LEU A 474 -1.63 -7.33 33.57
CA LEU A 474 -0.36 -7.40 34.29
C LEU A 474 -0.63 -7.56 35.79
N ASP A 475 0.27 -8.23 36.51
CA ASP A 475 0.22 -8.31 37.96
C ASP A 475 0.46 -6.91 38.57
N GLU A 476 -0.34 -6.54 39.55
CA GLU A 476 -0.32 -5.19 40.17
C GLU A 476 1.03 -4.88 40.84
N ASP A 477 1.80 -5.91 41.23
CA ASP A 477 3.11 -5.76 41.89
C ASP A 477 4.27 -5.45 40.93
N GLU A 478 4.11 -5.67 39.61
CA GLU A 478 5.21 -5.52 38.66
C GLU A 478 5.21 -4.18 37.89
N ASN A 479 4.09 -3.44 37.84
CA ASN A 479 4.00 -2.20 37.05
C ASN A 479 3.08 -1.13 37.67
N GLU A 480 3.68 -0.09 38.22
CA GLU A 480 2.95 1.10 38.73
C GLU A 480 2.21 1.92 37.65
N HIS A 481 2.48 1.70 36.35
CA HIS A 481 2.07 2.61 35.28
C HIS A 481 1.17 2.02 34.21
N SER A 482 1.00 0.69 34.13
CA SER A 482 0.17 0.04 33.09
C SER A 482 -0.52 -1.20 33.61
N LYS A 483 -1.85 -1.22 33.48
CA LYS A 483 -2.68 -2.36 33.87
C LYS A 483 -2.63 -3.53 32.87
N TYR A 484 -2.29 -3.27 31.61
CA TYR A 484 -2.28 -4.24 30.53
C TYR A 484 -0.96 -4.22 29.77
N GLY A 485 -0.57 -5.39 29.23
CA GLY A 485 0.61 -5.57 28.40
C GLY A 485 0.31 -6.28 27.08
N LEU A 486 1.20 -6.11 26.11
CA LEU A 486 1.19 -6.77 24.83
C LEU A 486 1.98 -8.07 24.92
N ARG A 487 1.32 -9.24 24.92
CA ARG A 487 1.96 -10.55 24.82
C ARG A 487 2.29 -10.87 23.36
N LEU A 488 3.55 -11.17 23.08
CA LEU A 488 3.96 -11.61 21.75
C LEU A 488 3.49 -13.03 21.47
N GLY A 489 2.83 -13.25 20.34
CA GLY A 489 2.28 -14.53 19.91
C GLY A 489 3.31 -15.49 19.35
N LEU A 490 3.01 -16.78 19.32
CA LEU A 490 3.87 -17.84 18.78
C LEU A 490 4.16 -17.68 17.28
N ARG A 491 3.34 -16.92 16.54
CA ARG A 491 3.52 -16.67 15.10
C ARG A 491 4.83 -15.98 14.72
N ILE A 492 5.49 -15.28 15.65
CA ILE A 492 6.79 -14.64 15.38
C ILE A 492 7.96 -15.61 15.47
N VAL A 493 7.78 -16.80 16.02
CA VAL A 493 8.82 -17.80 16.20
C VAL A 493 9.18 -18.40 14.84
N LYS A 494 10.34 -18.02 14.33
CA LYS A 494 10.78 -18.44 12.99
C LYS A 494 10.92 -19.95 12.90
N GLY A 495 10.19 -20.58 11.97
CA GLY A 495 10.18 -22.03 11.75
C GLY A 495 9.11 -22.79 12.56
N LEU A 496 8.34 -22.12 13.41
CA LEU A 496 7.18 -22.72 14.05
C LEU A 496 5.94 -22.55 13.14
N HIS A 497 5.23 -23.63 12.90
CA HIS A 497 3.99 -23.63 12.12
C HIS A 497 2.77 -23.53 13.04
N LYS A 498 1.67 -22.93 12.53
CA LYS A 498 0.43 -22.77 13.29
C LYS A 498 -0.07 -24.11 13.87
N LYS A 499 -0.01 -25.20 13.11
CA LYS A 499 -0.39 -26.53 13.60
C LYS A 499 0.39 -26.97 14.85
N SER A 500 1.66 -26.57 14.97
CA SER A 500 2.48 -26.87 16.16
C SER A 500 2.11 -25.97 17.33
N ALA A 501 1.83 -24.71 17.07
CA ALA A 501 1.33 -23.78 18.07
C ALA A 501 -0.05 -24.23 18.61
N ASP A 502 -0.97 -24.66 17.73
CA ASP A 502 -2.28 -25.18 18.12
C ASP A 502 -2.16 -26.41 19.02
N LYS A 503 -1.17 -27.29 18.79
CA LYS A 503 -0.87 -28.42 19.70
C LYS A 503 -0.40 -27.92 21.07
N ILE A 504 0.48 -26.94 21.13
CA ILE A 504 0.96 -26.33 22.37
C ILE A 504 -0.22 -25.76 23.15
N THR A 505 -1.01 -24.89 22.51
CA THR A 505 -2.13 -24.17 23.16
C THR A 505 -3.21 -25.14 23.66
N SER A 506 -3.54 -26.17 22.87
CA SER A 506 -4.53 -27.19 23.25
C SER A 506 -4.06 -28.15 24.37
N SER A 507 -2.75 -28.23 24.57
CA SER A 507 -2.16 -29.16 25.57
C SER A 507 -1.95 -28.52 26.94
N ARG A 508 -2.12 -27.18 27.04
CA ARG A 508 -1.86 -26.42 28.27
C ARG A 508 -2.77 -26.84 29.42
N ASP A 509 -2.17 -27.16 30.51
CA ASP A 509 -2.83 -27.33 31.81
C ASP A 509 -1.83 -27.10 32.97
N SER A 510 -2.32 -27.04 34.19
CA SER A 510 -1.53 -26.76 35.39
C SER A 510 -0.51 -27.86 35.74
N SER A 511 -0.53 -29.00 35.04
CA SER A 511 0.41 -30.10 35.30
C SER A 511 1.71 -29.97 34.50
N ILE A 512 1.80 -29.04 33.55
CA ILE A 512 3.01 -28.79 32.75
C ILE A 512 3.93 -27.87 33.55
N THR A 513 4.98 -28.42 34.09
CA THR A 513 5.96 -27.71 34.91
C THR A 513 7.36 -27.67 34.30
N ASN A 514 7.59 -28.41 33.21
CA ASN A 514 8.87 -28.50 32.54
C ASN A 514 8.74 -28.83 31.04
N VAL A 515 9.86 -28.73 30.32
CA VAL A 515 9.93 -28.95 28.85
C VAL A 515 9.54 -30.39 28.47
N PHE A 516 9.84 -31.38 29.34
CA PHE A 516 9.50 -32.79 29.10
C PHE A 516 7.99 -33.00 29.09
N GLU A 517 7.28 -32.49 30.09
CA GLU A 517 5.81 -32.59 30.18
C GLU A 517 5.11 -31.87 29.04
N LEU A 518 5.63 -30.68 28.63
CA LEU A 518 5.14 -29.97 27.45
C LEU A 518 5.31 -30.85 26.19
N ASN A 519 6.48 -31.47 26.02
CA ASN A 519 6.74 -32.33 24.87
C ASN A 519 5.85 -33.57 24.85
N LEU A 520 5.66 -34.20 26.00
CA LEU A 520 4.82 -35.40 26.13
C LEU A 520 3.37 -35.11 25.68
N LYS A 521 2.83 -33.93 26.04
CA LYS A 521 1.45 -33.55 25.72
C LYS A 521 1.29 -32.98 24.32
N ALA A 522 2.16 -32.08 23.90
CA ALA A 522 2.05 -31.42 22.62
C ALA A 522 2.64 -32.24 21.45
N SER A 523 3.36 -33.34 21.73
CA SER A 523 4.00 -34.21 20.73
C SER A 523 4.80 -33.40 19.69
N LEU A 524 5.73 -32.56 20.16
CA LEU A 524 6.63 -31.76 19.35
C LEU A 524 7.90 -32.55 19.01
N ASN A 525 8.46 -32.32 17.82
CA ASN A 525 9.77 -32.88 17.50
C ASN A 525 10.91 -32.00 18.06
N GLU A 526 12.14 -32.55 18.07
CA GLU A 526 13.33 -31.86 18.58
C GLU A 526 13.57 -30.51 17.90
N GLU A 527 13.34 -30.40 16.57
CA GLU A 527 13.51 -29.18 15.83
C GLU A 527 12.52 -28.08 16.29
N GLN A 528 11.27 -28.44 16.53
CA GLN A 528 10.22 -27.52 17.02
C GLN A 528 10.54 -27.03 18.45
N LEU A 529 10.94 -27.94 19.32
CA LEU A 529 11.39 -27.60 20.69
C LEU A 529 12.62 -26.70 20.65
N GLY A 530 13.63 -27.04 19.83
CA GLY A 530 14.84 -26.25 19.65
C GLY A 530 14.53 -24.85 19.08
N THR A 531 13.48 -24.73 18.27
CA THR A 531 13.00 -23.45 17.74
C THR A 531 12.37 -22.58 18.84
N LEU A 532 11.55 -23.15 19.71
CA LEU A 532 10.99 -22.50 20.90
C LEU A 532 12.08 -22.05 21.87
N ALA A 533 13.07 -22.92 22.16
CA ALA A 533 14.20 -22.58 23.04
C ALA A 533 15.01 -21.40 22.48
N ARG A 534 15.36 -21.42 21.19
CA ARG A 534 16.07 -20.30 20.54
C ARG A 534 15.30 -18.98 20.61
N ALA A 535 13.97 -19.03 20.57
CA ALA A 535 13.10 -17.86 20.70
C ALA A 535 12.94 -17.38 22.16
N GLY A 536 13.42 -18.14 23.15
CA GLY A 536 13.19 -17.87 24.57
C GLY A 536 11.78 -18.21 25.05
N ALA A 537 10.98 -18.94 24.24
CA ALA A 537 9.60 -19.25 24.54
C ALA A 537 9.44 -20.31 25.65
N LEU A 538 10.53 -20.91 26.15
CA LEU A 538 10.57 -21.89 27.22
C LEU A 538 11.14 -21.32 28.53
N ASN A 539 11.30 -19.99 28.64
CA ASN A 539 11.87 -19.35 29.82
C ASN A 539 11.02 -19.50 31.09
N SER A 540 9.73 -19.83 30.97
CA SER A 540 8.87 -20.19 32.08
C SER A 540 9.25 -21.55 32.73
N PHE A 541 9.99 -22.40 32.01
CA PHE A 541 10.45 -23.70 32.49
C PHE A 541 11.93 -23.75 32.82
N SER A 542 12.72 -22.91 32.18
CA SER A 542 14.18 -22.91 32.27
C SER A 542 14.69 -21.51 32.50
N GLU A 543 15.76 -21.33 33.28
CA GLU A 543 16.33 -20.00 33.60
C GLU A 543 16.72 -19.19 32.35
N ASN A 544 17.12 -19.90 31.29
CA ASN A 544 17.50 -19.25 30.04
C ASN A 544 17.42 -20.22 28.84
N ARG A 545 17.49 -19.65 27.62
CA ARG A 545 17.41 -20.39 26.36
C ARG A 545 18.46 -21.48 26.17
N HIS A 546 19.64 -21.33 26.79
CA HIS A 546 20.71 -22.32 26.66
C HIS A 546 20.42 -23.55 27.52
N GLN A 547 19.93 -23.35 28.74
CA GLN A 547 19.48 -24.43 29.62
C GLN A 547 18.31 -25.18 28.97
N ALA A 548 17.30 -24.49 28.48
CA ALA A 548 16.18 -25.09 27.73
C ALA A 548 16.68 -25.97 26.57
N TYR A 549 17.70 -25.50 25.84
CA TYR A 549 18.28 -26.27 24.73
C TYR A 549 18.99 -27.55 25.19
N TRP A 550 19.72 -27.51 26.34
CA TRP A 550 20.34 -28.69 26.91
C TRP A 550 19.30 -29.69 27.42
N GLU A 551 18.24 -29.24 28.07
CA GLU A 551 17.13 -30.07 28.50
C GLU A 551 16.48 -30.80 27.31
N ILE A 552 16.26 -30.10 26.19
CA ILE A 552 15.74 -30.70 24.95
C ILE A 552 16.68 -31.82 24.44
N LYS A 553 18.00 -31.57 24.44
CA LYS A 553 18.98 -32.59 24.01
C LYS A 553 19.02 -33.81 24.88
N ALA A 554 18.62 -33.69 26.14
CA ALA A 554 18.50 -34.82 27.05
C ALA A 554 17.21 -35.65 26.84
N LEU A 555 16.25 -35.16 26.04
CA LEU A 555 15.01 -35.88 25.70
C LEU A 555 15.17 -36.86 24.52
N GLY A 556 16.18 -36.70 23.69
CA GLY A 556 16.53 -37.58 22.56
C GLY A 556 17.73 -38.42 22.87
#